data_55307fc01137ae32b0edb0de46618d24
#
_entry.id   55307fc01137ae32b0edb0de46618d24
#
_cell.length_a   1.000
_cell.length_b   1.000
_cell.length_c   1.000
_cell.angle_alpha   90.00
_cell.angle_beta   90.00
_cell.angle_gamma   90.00
#
_symmetry.space_group_name_H-M   'P 1'
#
loop_
_entity.id
_entity.type
_entity.pdbx_description
1 polymer ?
#
loop_
_entity_poly.entity_id
_entity_poly.type
_entity_poly.pdbx_seq_one_letter_code
_entity_poly.pdbx_strand_id
1 'polypeptide(L)'
;MKFNYLLIAPLLILIGSCGQVNIQDSCDCENPIISLEESQKCEAIPVKKKIAEYGLLKRTSWDAIKNKMEQDHLILAWPAWLRSCSVLIKKPYWENSCKSALKITNDPSNQDLIKYFHSHFNLYQAHQEDDSTEGLITGYYQPLLKGSREKSPQFKVPLYAPPTDLITVDLSELYPDLKYKRLRGRIEGNKLIPYYTREAISDKKIPLEGNEIFWVQDQVEAFFLEIQGSGVIEFEDGSRTQVGYANQNGHPYRSMGRELINKGELSRHKVSMGSIKAWAKKNKKKLKNFLNANPSYVFFRELPKGLPGPIGAMGLPISAERSVAVDR
;
A
#
# COMPACT_ATOMS: atom_id res chain seq x y z
N MET A 1 -6.20 30.77 16.67
CA MET A 1 -7.17 29.69 16.45
C MET A 1 -6.55 28.38 16.94
N LYS A 2 -7.00 27.88 18.08
CA LYS A 2 -6.52 26.60 18.64
C LYS A 2 -7.32 25.49 17.97
N PHE A 3 -6.71 24.71 17.11
CA PHE A 3 -7.29 23.47 16.60
C PHE A 3 -7.12 22.40 17.67
N ASN A 4 -8.22 22.00 18.27
CA ASN A 4 -8.27 20.80 19.07
C ASN A 4 -8.19 19.60 18.11
N TYR A 5 -7.04 18.97 18.02
CA TYR A 5 -6.87 17.68 17.35
C TYR A 5 -7.55 16.61 18.21
N LEU A 6 -8.74 16.21 17.79
CA LEU A 6 -9.36 14.99 18.30
C LEU A 6 -8.52 13.82 17.78
N LEU A 7 -7.74 13.19 18.63
CA LEU A 7 -6.99 11.98 18.34
C LEU A 7 -7.98 10.84 18.10
N ILE A 8 -8.37 10.67 16.83
CA ILE A 8 -9.08 9.46 16.41
C ILE A 8 -8.01 8.38 16.32
N ALA A 9 -8.00 7.50 17.32
CA ALA A 9 -7.19 6.29 17.23
C ALA A 9 -7.66 5.49 16.01
N PRO A 10 -6.75 5.09 15.10
CA PRO A 10 -7.16 4.35 13.91
C PRO A 10 -7.74 3.01 14.33
N LEU A 11 -8.92 2.73 13.85
CA LEU A 11 -9.49 1.38 13.87
C LEU A 11 -8.68 0.55 12.88
N LEU A 12 -7.59 -0.06 13.35
CA LEU A 12 -6.83 -1.06 12.60
C LEU A 12 -7.66 -2.34 12.58
N ILE A 13 -8.51 -2.47 11.55
CA ILE A 13 -9.12 -3.75 11.22
C ILE A 13 -8.04 -4.59 10.53
N LEU A 14 -7.23 -5.27 11.34
CA LEU A 14 -6.27 -6.24 10.86
C LEU A 14 -6.96 -7.58 10.75
N ILE A 15 -7.06 -8.02 9.54
CA ILE A 15 -7.75 -9.24 9.16
C ILE A 15 -6.71 -10.34 9.12
N GLY A 16 -6.76 -11.17 10.16
CA GLY A 16 -5.92 -12.34 10.29
C GLY A 16 -6.23 -13.41 9.25
N SER A 17 -5.22 -13.83 8.53
CA SER A 17 -5.22 -15.03 7.70
C SER A 17 -5.20 -16.26 8.62
N CYS A 18 -6.31 -17.00 8.71
CA CYS A 18 -6.30 -18.34 9.32
C CYS A 18 -5.51 -19.31 8.43
N GLY A 19 -4.40 -19.81 8.93
CA GLY A 19 -3.71 -20.96 8.34
C GLY A 19 -4.63 -22.20 8.34
N GLN A 20 -4.61 -22.94 7.25
CA GLN A 20 -5.24 -24.26 7.19
C GLN A 20 -4.59 -25.20 8.20
N VAL A 21 -5.39 -25.69 9.14
CA VAL A 21 -5.02 -26.85 9.93
C VAL A 21 -5.48 -28.07 9.13
N ASN A 22 -4.53 -28.83 8.57
CA ASN A 22 -4.76 -30.18 8.14
C ASN A 22 -5.10 -31.01 9.38
N ILE A 23 -6.36 -31.42 9.49
CA ILE A 23 -6.75 -32.47 10.42
C ILE A 23 -6.37 -33.78 9.72
N GLN A 24 -5.23 -34.31 10.08
CA GLN A 24 -4.94 -35.73 9.84
C GLN A 24 -5.52 -36.51 11.02
N ASP A 25 -6.67 -37.13 10.76
CA ASP A 25 -7.24 -38.14 11.65
C ASP A 25 -6.29 -39.33 11.67
N SER A 26 -5.56 -39.52 12.76
CA SER A 26 -4.95 -40.78 13.15
C SER A 26 -5.71 -41.27 14.37
N CYS A 27 -6.81 -41.99 14.12
CA CYS A 27 -7.36 -42.93 15.08
C CYS A 27 -6.70 -44.29 14.86
N ASP A 28 -5.62 -44.58 15.59
CA ASP A 28 -5.16 -45.93 15.80
C ASP A 28 -6.04 -46.58 16.86
N CYS A 29 -6.97 -47.41 16.42
CA CYS A 29 -7.68 -48.33 17.29
C CYS A 29 -7.04 -49.72 17.12
N GLU A 30 -6.15 -50.10 17.99
CA GLU A 30 -5.88 -51.50 18.24
C GLU A 30 -7.01 -52.08 19.07
N ASN A 31 -7.67 -53.09 18.52
CA ASN A 31 -8.72 -53.85 19.18
C ASN A 31 -8.20 -54.63 20.40
N PRO A 32 -8.98 -54.68 21.50
CA PRO A 32 -9.46 -55.98 21.94
C PRO A 32 -10.97 -56.00 22.14
N ILE A 33 -11.58 -57.10 21.76
CA ILE A 33 -12.95 -57.55 21.96
C ILE A 33 -13.31 -57.44 23.45
N ILE A 34 -14.23 -56.54 23.83
CA ILE A 34 -14.96 -56.59 25.08
C ILE A 34 -16.42 -56.18 24.82
N SER A 35 -17.31 -57.04 25.39
CA SER A 35 -18.75 -57.13 25.38
C SER A 35 -19.53 -55.81 25.46
N LEU A 36 -20.65 -55.80 24.73
CA LEU A 36 -21.78 -54.92 24.87
C LEU A 36 -22.26 -54.74 26.31
N GLU A 37 -22.10 -53.52 26.84
CA GLU A 37 -22.98 -52.80 27.76
C GLU A 37 -22.22 -51.67 28.41
N GLU A 38 -22.39 -50.49 27.87
CA GLU A 38 -22.40 -49.18 28.46
C GLU A 38 -22.07 -48.10 27.35
N SER A 39 -23.13 -47.54 26.83
CA SER A 39 -23.02 -46.35 25.99
C SER A 39 -22.56 -45.14 26.85
N GLN A 40 -21.26 -45.01 27.07
CA GLN A 40 -20.72 -43.74 27.53
C GLN A 40 -20.87 -42.73 26.42
N LYS A 41 -21.75 -41.74 26.63
CA LYS A 41 -21.79 -40.52 25.84
C LYS A 41 -20.42 -39.89 25.84
N CYS A 42 -19.72 -39.97 24.72
CA CYS A 42 -18.54 -39.12 24.50
C CYS A 42 -19.02 -37.67 24.50
N GLU A 43 -18.95 -36.99 25.63
CA GLU A 43 -19.03 -35.54 25.64
C GLU A 43 -17.84 -35.01 24.84
N ALA A 44 -18.15 -34.38 23.71
CA ALA A 44 -17.13 -33.71 22.90
C ALA A 44 -16.44 -32.68 23.77
N ILE A 45 -15.18 -32.94 24.13
CA ILE A 45 -14.30 -31.97 24.80
C ILE A 45 -14.31 -30.73 23.90
N PRO A 46 -14.74 -29.54 24.40
CA PRO A 46 -14.73 -28.36 23.57
C PRO A 46 -13.30 -28.08 23.13
N VAL A 47 -13.00 -28.31 21.86
CA VAL A 47 -11.72 -27.98 21.27
C VAL A 47 -11.56 -26.47 21.43
N LYS A 48 -10.75 -26.07 22.45
CA LYS A 48 -10.34 -24.68 22.58
C LYS A 48 -9.67 -24.30 21.28
N LYS A 49 -10.39 -23.56 20.44
CA LYS A 49 -9.86 -22.99 19.22
C LYS A 49 -8.58 -22.23 19.58
N LYS A 50 -7.42 -22.77 19.17
CA LYS A 50 -6.13 -22.12 19.43
C LYS A 50 -6.20 -20.75 18.74
N ILE A 51 -6.26 -19.69 19.53
CA ILE A 51 -6.29 -18.32 19.02
C ILE A 51 -4.91 -18.10 18.42
N ALA A 52 -4.86 -17.83 17.12
CA ALA A 52 -3.60 -17.53 16.46
C ALA A 52 -3.02 -16.25 17.08
N GLU A 53 -1.81 -16.35 17.62
CA GLU A 53 -1.04 -15.19 18.06
C GLU A 53 -0.36 -14.59 16.83
N TYR A 54 -0.67 -13.34 16.54
CA TYR A 54 -0.13 -12.60 15.40
C TYR A 54 1.01 -11.66 15.84
N GLY A 55 2.01 -12.18 16.50
CA GLY A 55 3.15 -11.40 16.97
C GLY A 55 2.73 -10.25 17.89
N LEU A 56 2.86 -9.01 17.38
CA LEU A 56 2.51 -7.79 18.14
C LEU A 56 1.01 -7.45 18.17
N LEU A 57 0.12 -8.35 17.70
CA LEU A 57 -1.33 -8.15 17.70
C LEU A 57 -1.97 -8.89 18.87
N LYS A 58 -2.53 -8.16 19.83
CA LYS A 58 -3.25 -8.71 20.97
C LYS A 58 -4.75 -8.63 20.74
N ARG A 59 -5.45 -9.75 20.87
CA ARG A 59 -6.90 -9.76 20.74
C ARG A 59 -7.54 -8.89 21.81
N THR A 60 -8.49 -8.06 21.40
CA THR A 60 -9.27 -7.19 22.31
C THR A 60 -10.77 -7.34 22.06
N SER A 61 -11.58 -6.75 22.91
CA SER A 61 -13.03 -6.78 22.82
C SER A 61 -13.55 -5.57 22.03
N TRP A 62 -14.67 -5.75 21.33
CA TRP A 62 -15.38 -4.64 20.68
C TRP A 62 -15.87 -3.58 21.68
N ASP A 63 -16.09 -3.94 22.96
CA ASP A 63 -16.47 -3.00 24.00
C ASP A 63 -15.40 -1.93 24.24
N ALA A 64 -14.13 -2.26 24.04
CA ALA A 64 -13.02 -1.32 24.17
C ALA A 64 -13.12 -0.11 23.21
N ILE A 65 -13.83 -0.27 22.10
CA ILE A 65 -13.99 0.80 21.08
C ILE A 65 -15.46 1.15 20.82
N LYS A 66 -16.40 0.60 21.59
CA LYS A 66 -17.85 0.77 21.39
C LYS A 66 -18.24 2.23 21.18
N ASN A 67 -17.89 3.10 22.12
CA ASN A 67 -18.22 4.53 22.04
C ASN A 67 -17.64 5.21 20.80
N LYS A 68 -16.44 4.81 20.38
CA LYS A 68 -15.80 5.36 19.18
C LYS A 68 -16.53 4.92 17.91
N MET A 69 -16.95 3.67 17.83
CA MET A 69 -17.73 3.16 16.70
C MET A 69 -19.13 3.77 16.60
N GLU A 70 -19.78 4.01 17.76
CA GLU A 70 -21.11 4.65 17.81
C GLU A 70 -21.05 6.12 17.39
N GLN A 71 -19.94 6.81 17.67
CA GLN A 71 -19.71 8.21 17.29
C GLN A 71 -19.18 8.38 15.87
N ASP A 72 -18.61 7.33 15.28
CA ASP A 72 -18.11 7.39 13.89
C ASP A 72 -19.27 7.24 12.89
N HIS A 73 -19.15 7.92 11.77
CA HIS A 73 -20.05 7.78 10.63
C HIS A 73 -19.58 6.65 9.72
N LEU A 74 -19.78 5.37 10.13
CA LEU A 74 -19.31 4.19 9.41
C LEU A 74 -19.85 4.14 7.97
N ILE A 75 -21.00 4.76 7.70
CA ILE A 75 -21.54 4.88 6.34
C ILE A 75 -20.57 5.52 5.36
N LEU A 76 -19.71 6.44 5.81
CA LEU A 76 -18.69 7.07 4.98
C LEU A 76 -17.55 6.10 4.59
N ALA A 77 -17.31 5.07 5.41
CA ALA A 77 -16.32 4.02 5.14
C ALA A 77 -16.91 2.87 4.29
N TRP A 78 -18.23 2.70 4.30
CA TRP A 78 -18.91 1.59 3.67
C TRP A 78 -18.63 1.46 2.16
N PRO A 79 -18.68 2.53 1.34
CA PRO A 79 -18.31 2.45 -0.07
C PRO A 79 -16.85 2.01 -0.31
N ALA A 80 -15.92 2.38 0.59
CA ALA A 80 -14.54 1.94 0.50
C ALA A 80 -14.42 0.43 0.78
N TRP A 81 -15.17 -0.07 1.77
CA TRP A 81 -15.25 -1.49 2.09
C TRP A 81 -15.86 -2.30 0.94
N LEU A 82 -16.99 -1.87 0.38
CA LEU A 82 -17.62 -2.54 -0.77
C LEU A 82 -16.68 -2.58 -2.00
N ARG A 83 -15.96 -1.50 -2.27
CA ARG A 83 -14.91 -1.53 -3.32
C ARG A 83 -13.84 -2.55 -3.02
N SER A 84 -13.35 -2.63 -1.79
CA SER A 84 -12.38 -3.65 -1.40
C SER A 84 -12.93 -5.06 -1.60
N CYS A 85 -14.20 -5.29 -1.29
CA CYS A 85 -14.87 -6.56 -1.51
C CYS A 85 -14.96 -6.97 -2.98
N SER A 86 -14.98 -6.04 -3.94
CA SER A 86 -14.96 -6.40 -5.37
C SER A 86 -13.73 -7.23 -5.78
N VAL A 87 -12.63 -7.11 -5.06
CA VAL A 87 -11.40 -7.89 -5.24
C VAL A 87 -11.29 -9.00 -4.21
N LEU A 88 -11.60 -8.71 -2.94
CA LEU A 88 -11.38 -9.62 -1.83
C LEU A 88 -12.32 -10.82 -1.87
N ILE A 89 -13.50 -10.71 -2.45
CA ILE A 89 -14.48 -11.82 -2.57
C ILE A 89 -13.91 -13.06 -3.27
N LYS A 90 -12.88 -12.89 -4.09
CA LYS A 90 -12.17 -13.98 -4.78
C LYS A 90 -11.17 -14.70 -3.88
N LYS A 91 -10.95 -14.21 -2.66
CA LYS A 91 -10.01 -14.79 -1.69
C LYS A 91 -10.81 -15.56 -0.63
N PRO A 92 -10.50 -16.84 -0.37
CA PRO A 92 -11.30 -17.70 0.51
C PRO A 92 -11.58 -17.09 1.90
N TYR A 93 -10.60 -16.43 2.50
CA TYR A 93 -10.74 -15.82 3.84
C TYR A 93 -11.72 -14.65 3.91
N TRP A 94 -12.00 -14.00 2.77
CA TRP A 94 -12.82 -12.81 2.68
C TRP A 94 -14.19 -13.05 2.07
N GLU A 95 -14.34 -14.19 1.43
CA GLU A 95 -15.51 -14.51 0.61
C GLU A 95 -16.81 -14.33 1.40
N ASN A 96 -16.88 -14.93 2.61
CA ASN A 96 -18.09 -14.89 3.43
C ASN A 96 -18.43 -13.48 3.92
N SER A 97 -17.43 -12.74 4.42
CA SER A 97 -17.63 -11.35 4.86
C SER A 97 -18.06 -10.46 3.70
N CYS A 98 -17.40 -10.59 2.53
CA CYS A 98 -17.78 -9.80 1.36
C CYS A 98 -19.16 -10.18 0.79
N LYS A 99 -19.52 -11.47 0.73
CA LYS A 99 -20.87 -11.89 0.34
C LYS A 99 -21.96 -11.34 1.27
N SER A 100 -21.66 -11.28 2.57
CA SER A 100 -22.57 -10.70 3.57
C SER A 100 -22.67 -9.18 3.42
N ALA A 101 -21.56 -8.48 3.15
CA ALA A 101 -21.55 -7.04 2.90
C ALA A 101 -22.45 -6.67 1.71
N LEU A 102 -22.37 -7.41 0.61
CA LEU A 102 -23.16 -7.17 -0.59
C LEU A 102 -24.68 -7.42 -0.42
N LYS A 103 -25.10 -8.09 0.66
CA LYS A 103 -26.53 -8.29 0.98
C LYS A 103 -27.12 -7.17 1.85
N ILE A 104 -26.28 -6.32 2.41
CA ILE A 104 -26.74 -5.16 3.18
C ILE A 104 -27.33 -4.12 2.23
N THR A 105 -28.39 -3.47 2.65
CA THR A 105 -29.10 -2.45 1.87
C THR A 105 -28.17 -1.32 1.42
N ASN A 106 -28.57 -0.58 0.39
CA ASN A 106 -27.76 0.53 -0.16
C ASN A 106 -27.61 1.70 0.82
N ASP A 107 -28.44 1.79 1.85
CA ASP A 107 -28.38 2.84 2.88
C ASP A 107 -28.47 2.20 4.28
N PRO A 108 -27.41 1.51 4.76
CA PRO A 108 -27.40 0.89 6.06
C PRO A 108 -27.27 1.93 7.17
N SER A 109 -27.97 1.69 8.28
CA SER A 109 -27.75 2.49 9.49
C SER A 109 -26.37 2.21 10.11
N ASN A 110 -25.88 3.15 10.94
CA ASN A 110 -24.62 2.92 11.66
C ASN A 110 -24.68 1.64 12.52
N GLN A 111 -25.84 1.32 13.10
CA GLN A 111 -26.05 0.11 13.88
C GLN A 111 -25.97 -1.17 13.05
N ASP A 112 -26.45 -1.16 11.81
CA ASP A 112 -26.33 -2.32 10.92
C ASP A 112 -24.87 -2.57 10.56
N LEU A 113 -24.09 -1.52 10.33
CA LEU A 113 -22.66 -1.62 10.06
C LEU A 113 -21.88 -2.11 11.28
N ILE A 114 -22.19 -1.62 12.48
CA ILE A 114 -21.61 -2.11 13.73
C ILE A 114 -21.89 -3.61 13.89
N LYS A 115 -23.13 -4.05 13.72
CA LYS A 115 -23.51 -5.48 13.79
C LYS A 115 -22.76 -6.30 12.75
N TYR A 116 -22.63 -5.78 11.53
CA TYR A 116 -21.88 -6.45 10.46
C TYR A 116 -20.42 -6.67 10.85
N PHE A 117 -19.72 -5.62 11.32
CA PHE A 117 -18.31 -5.74 11.72
C PHE A 117 -18.13 -6.69 12.90
N HIS A 118 -18.99 -6.64 13.90
CA HIS A 118 -18.96 -7.56 15.04
C HIS A 118 -19.14 -9.04 14.63
N SER A 119 -19.98 -9.28 13.61
CA SER A 119 -20.32 -10.65 13.19
C SER A 119 -19.22 -11.28 12.33
N HIS A 120 -18.43 -10.47 11.62
CA HIS A 120 -17.52 -10.96 10.59
C HIS A 120 -16.04 -10.78 10.94
N PHE A 121 -15.71 -10.00 11.99
CA PHE A 121 -14.33 -9.66 12.32
C PHE A 121 -14.01 -9.83 13.79
N ASN A 122 -12.75 -10.15 14.08
CA ASN A 122 -12.18 -10.07 15.42
C ASN A 122 -11.33 -8.82 15.52
N LEU A 123 -11.37 -8.16 16.67
CA LEU A 123 -10.60 -6.96 16.93
C LEU A 123 -9.27 -7.30 17.59
N TYR A 124 -8.20 -6.70 17.11
CA TYR A 124 -6.85 -6.81 17.65
C TYR A 124 -6.26 -5.43 17.90
N GLN A 125 -5.61 -5.27 19.05
CA GLN A 125 -4.79 -4.10 19.36
C GLN A 125 -3.39 -4.34 18.83
N ALA A 126 -2.87 -3.42 18.01
CA ALA A 126 -1.47 -3.44 17.62
C ALA A 126 -0.59 -2.90 18.74
N HIS A 127 0.53 -3.57 19.00
CA HIS A 127 1.55 -3.17 19.95
C HIS A 127 2.90 -3.03 19.26
N GLN A 128 3.80 -2.23 19.81
CA GLN A 128 5.20 -2.20 19.45
C GLN A 128 5.99 -3.25 20.26
N GLU A 129 7.29 -3.42 20.00
CA GLU A 129 8.14 -4.36 20.73
C GLU A 129 8.26 -4.03 22.23
N ASP A 130 8.12 -2.76 22.60
CA ASP A 130 8.11 -2.27 23.98
C ASP A 130 6.72 -2.32 24.63
N ASP A 131 5.77 -3.00 24.00
CA ASP A 131 4.36 -3.10 24.40
C ASP A 131 3.54 -1.80 24.31
N SER A 132 4.12 -0.74 23.79
CA SER A 132 3.41 0.51 23.52
C SER A 132 2.33 0.32 22.44
N THR A 133 1.19 0.99 22.60
CA THR A 133 0.09 1.02 21.63
C THR A 133 0.09 2.28 20.78
N GLU A 134 1.11 3.11 20.93
CA GLU A 134 1.26 4.33 20.15
C GLU A 134 1.86 4.02 18.77
N GLY A 135 1.29 4.59 17.72
CA GLY A 135 1.74 4.44 16.34
C GLY A 135 1.81 5.77 15.60
N LEU A 136 2.63 5.84 14.57
CA LEU A 136 2.72 6.99 13.70
C LEU A 136 1.81 6.82 12.49
N ILE A 137 0.87 7.75 12.30
CA ILE A 137 0.07 7.86 11.08
C ILE A 137 0.54 9.08 10.32
N THR A 138 0.85 8.89 9.04
CA THR A 138 1.21 9.98 8.13
C THR A 138 0.13 10.16 7.07
N GLY A 139 -0.12 11.42 6.69
CA GLY A 139 -1.04 11.74 5.60
C GLY A 139 -0.41 11.41 4.25
N TYR A 140 -1.13 10.72 3.40
CA TYR A 140 -0.83 10.59 1.98
C TYR A 140 -1.48 11.77 1.24
N TYR A 141 -0.75 12.39 0.32
CA TYR A 141 -1.29 13.41 -0.56
C TYR A 141 -0.97 13.08 -2.02
N GLN A 142 -1.83 13.53 -2.90
CA GLN A 142 -1.65 13.38 -4.34
C GLN A 142 -1.05 14.68 -4.90
N PRO A 143 0.23 14.68 -5.36
CA PRO A 143 0.86 15.88 -5.87
C PRO A 143 0.16 16.36 -7.15
N LEU A 144 0.03 17.68 -7.29
CA LEU A 144 -0.46 18.36 -8.48
C LEU A 144 0.74 18.98 -9.20
N LEU A 145 0.99 18.55 -10.43
CA LEU A 145 2.09 19.04 -11.27
C LEU A 145 1.53 19.77 -12.49
N LYS A 146 2.16 20.87 -12.86
CA LYS A 146 1.94 21.50 -14.17
C LYS A 146 2.64 20.67 -15.24
N GLY A 147 1.93 20.34 -16.32
CA GLY A 147 2.48 19.48 -17.36
C GLY A 147 1.85 19.67 -18.74
N SER A 148 2.41 18.95 -19.70
CA SER A 148 1.97 18.93 -21.10
C SER A 148 2.12 17.51 -21.66
N ARG A 149 1.38 17.20 -22.73
CA ARG A 149 1.57 15.99 -23.52
C ARG A 149 2.78 16.11 -24.46
N GLU A 150 3.19 17.34 -24.74
CA GLU A 150 4.29 17.63 -25.64
C GLU A 150 5.43 18.34 -24.91
N LYS A 151 6.65 18.08 -25.36
CA LYS A 151 7.84 18.77 -24.86
C LYS A 151 7.86 20.22 -25.32
N SER A 152 8.16 21.13 -24.40
CA SER A 152 8.31 22.56 -24.69
C SER A 152 9.45 23.16 -23.85
N PRO A 153 9.82 24.44 -24.10
CA PRO A 153 10.78 25.13 -23.23
C PRO A 153 10.37 25.20 -21.76
N GLN A 154 9.08 25.16 -21.47
CA GLN A 154 8.50 25.17 -20.13
C GLN A 154 8.41 23.77 -19.52
N PHE A 155 8.05 22.77 -20.31
CA PHE A 155 7.85 21.39 -19.91
C PHE A 155 8.96 20.50 -20.45
N LYS A 156 10.01 20.28 -19.65
CA LYS A 156 11.26 19.62 -20.08
C LYS A 156 11.52 18.27 -19.43
N VAL A 157 10.83 17.98 -18.32
CA VAL A 157 11.05 16.78 -17.50
C VAL A 157 10.06 15.71 -17.93
N PRO A 158 10.53 14.62 -18.55
CA PRO A 158 9.63 13.57 -19.00
C PRO A 158 9.16 12.69 -17.84
N LEU A 159 7.92 12.25 -17.92
CA LEU A 159 7.38 11.11 -17.17
C LEU A 159 7.24 9.96 -18.18
N TYR A 160 7.88 8.83 -17.89
CA TYR A 160 7.94 7.71 -18.82
C TYR A 160 6.94 6.61 -18.46
N ALA A 161 6.34 5.97 -19.46
CA ALA A 161 5.76 4.64 -19.35
C ALA A 161 6.85 3.57 -19.13
N PRO A 162 6.50 2.37 -18.62
CA PRO A 162 7.45 1.27 -18.55
C PRO A 162 8.02 0.94 -19.95
N PRO A 163 9.33 0.91 -20.11
CA PRO A 163 9.95 0.52 -21.37
C PRO A 163 9.69 -0.96 -21.70
N THR A 164 9.65 -1.30 -22.97
CA THR A 164 9.34 -2.66 -23.44
C THR A 164 10.42 -3.68 -23.09
N ASP A 165 11.67 -3.23 -22.88
CA ASP A 165 12.82 -4.04 -22.49
C ASP A 165 12.93 -4.23 -20.96
N LEU A 166 12.05 -3.60 -20.19
CA LEU A 166 11.99 -3.75 -18.73
C LEU A 166 11.30 -5.06 -18.36
N ILE A 167 12.08 -6.03 -17.91
CA ILE A 167 11.60 -7.36 -17.51
C ILE A 167 11.30 -7.40 -16.01
N THR A 168 10.11 -7.86 -15.67
CA THR A 168 9.75 -8.24 -14.30
C THR A 168 10.12 -9.70 -14.09
N VAL A 169 10.91 -9.99 -13.05
CA VAL A 169 11.35 -11.33 -12.71
C VAL A 169 10.53 -11.85 -11.55
N ASP A 170 9.81 -12.95 -11.77
CA ASP A 170 9.12 -13.69 -10.73
C ASP A 170 9.64 -15.13 -10.72
N LEU A 171 10.41 -15.46 -9.71
CA LEU A 171 10.96 -16.80 -9.46
C LEU A 171 10.44 -17.36 -8.13
N SER A 172 9.35 -16.82 -7.61
CA SER A 172 8.83 -17.14 -6.29
C SER A 172 8.34 -18.59 -6.15
N GLU A 173 7.96 -19.25 -7.25
CA GLU A 173 7.61 -20.68 -7.24
C GLU A 173 8.81 -21.56 -6.93
N LEU A 174 10.00 -21.23 -7.44
CA LEU A 174 11.23 -21.98 -7.23
C LEU A 174 12.01 -21.48 -6.01
N TYR A 175 11.99 -20.17 -5.78
CA TYR A 175 12.70 -19.49 -4.69
C TYR A 175 11.71 -18.66 -3.87
N PRO A 176 11.03 -19.24 -2.85
CA PRO A 176 9.98 -18.55 -2.07
C PRO A 176 10.45 -17.24 -1.42
N ASP A 177 11.72 -17.13 -1.05
CA ASP A 177 12.32 -15.92 -0.46
C ASP A 177 12.30 -14.71 -1.42
N LEU A 178 12.11 -14.95 -2.72
CA LEU A 178 12.01 -13.89 -3.73
C LEU A 178 10.59 -13.37 -3.91
N LYS A 179 9.58 -13.98 -3.29
CA LYS A 179 8.15 -13.65 -3.46
C LYS A 179 7.83 -12.16 -3.27
N TYR A 180 8.55 -11.50 -2.37
CA TYR A 180 8.34 -10.08 -2.07
C TYR A 180 9.46 -9.17 -2.60
N LYS A 181 10.41 -9.74 -3.34
CA LYS A 181 11.48 -8.94 -3.96
C LYS A 181 10.99 -8.33 -5.27
N ARG A 182 11.30 -7.05 -5.44
CA ARG A 182 10.95 -6.31 -6.68
C ARG A 182 12.06 -6.44 -7.71
N LEU A 183 12.28 -7.65 -8.21
CA LEU A 183 13.34 -7.93 -9.15
C LEU A 183 12.95 -7.42 -10.55
N ARG A 184 13.80 -6.57 -11.13
CA ARG A 184 13.65 -6.00 -12.45
C ARG A 184 15.00 -6.02 -13.17
N GLY A 185 14.96 -6.20 -14.47
CA GLY A 185 16.17 -6.23 -15.28
C GLY A 185 15.89 -6.03 -16.76
N ARG A 186 16.93 -6.19 -17.54
CA ARG A 186 16.91 -6.24 -19.01
C ARG A 186 17.78 -7.39 -19.49
N ILE A 187 17.53 -7.84 -20.71
CA ILE A 187 18.37 -8.88 -21.34
C ILE A 187 19.58 -8.23 -21.99
N GLU A 188 20.74 -8.82 -21.75
CA GLU A 188 21.99 -8.50 -22.42
C GLU A 188 22.68 -9.81 -22.83
N GLY A 189 22.66 -10.08 -24.14
CA GLY A 189 23.04 -11.39 -24.66
C GLY A 189 22.12 -12.48 -24.09
N ASN A 190 22.68 -13.43 -23.37
CA ASN A 190 21.96 -14.53 -22.71
C ASN A 190 21.79 -14.32 -21.19
N LYS A 191 22.00 -13.09 -20.69
CA LYS A 191 21.94 -12.78 -19.25
C LYS A 191 20.83 -11.79 -18.98
N LEU A 192 20.14 -12.00 -17.83
CA LEU A 192 19.30 -11.00 -17.21
C LEU A 192 20.19 -10.16 -16.27
N ILE A 193 20.32 -8.89 -16.54
CA ILE A 193 21.11 -7.96 -15.75
C ILE A 193 20.20 -6.85 -15.16
N PRO A 194 20.63 -6.12 -14.09
CA PRO A 194 19.85 -5.02 -13.54
C PRO A 194 19.45 -4.00 -14.60
N TYR A 195 18.24 -3.45 -14.45
CA TYR A 195 17.83 -2.34 -15.30
C TYR A 195 18.66 -1.08 -15.02
N TYR A 196 18.55 -0.09 -15.86
CA TYR A 196 19.32 1.15 -15.77
C TYR A 196 18.99 1.94 -14.49
N THR A 197 20.00 2.57 -13.92
CA THR A 197 19.84 3.48 -12.76
C THR A 197 19.16 4.78 -13.17
N ARG A 198 18.65 5.54 -12.19
CA ARG A 198 18.18 6.92 -12.40
C ARG A 198 19.20 7.77 -13.17
N GLU A 199 20.47 7.68 -12.80
CA GLU A 199 21.53 8.46 -13.44
C GLU A 199 21.62 8.17 -14.95
N ALA A 200 21.64 6.89 -15.31
CA ALA A 200 21.69 6.50 -16.73
C ALA A 200 20.44 6.97 -17.50
N ILE A 201 19.26 6.86 -16.87
CA ILE A 201 17.99 7.34 -17.43
C ILE A 201 18.01 8.87 -17.58
N SER A 202 18.40 9.59 -16.54
CA SER A 202 18.42 11.06 -16.54
C SER A 202 19.46 11.64 -17.48
N ASP A 203 20.58 10.93 -17.68
CA ASP A 203 21.67 11.35 -18.59
C ASP A 203 21.39 10.99 -20.04
N LYS A 204 20.22 10.40 -20.33
CA LYS A 204 19.84 9.95 -21.69
C LYS A 204 20.88 9.00 -22.31
N LYS A 205 21.56 8.23 -21.46
CA LYS A 205 22.50 7.20 -21.91
C LYS A 205 21.80 5.95 -22.43
N ILE A 206 20.46 5.95 -22.32
CA ILE A 206 19.60 4.86 -22.78
C ILE A 206 18.46 5.42 -23.62
N PRO A 207 17.98 4.67 -24.62
CA PRO A 207 16.87 5.10 -25.47
C PRO A 207 15.54 4.87 -24.75
N LEU A 208 14.97 5.91 -24.14
CA LEU A 208 13.57 5.92 -23.67
C LEU A 208 12.68 6.80 -24.57
N GLU A 209 13.21 7.25 -25.69
CA GLU A 209 12.46 8.03 -26.66
C GLU A 209 11.23 7.26 -27.17
N GLY A 210 10.07 7.92 -27.14
CA GLY A 210 8.79 7.31 -27.47
C GLY A 210 8.07 6.67 -26.28
N ASN A 211 8.68 6.62 -25.09
CA ASN A 211 8.01 6.16 -23.87
C ASN A 211 7.52 7.31 -22.98
N GLU A 212 7.69 8.56 -23.39
CA GLU A 212 7.20 9.72 -22.66
C GLU A 212 5.67 9.79 -22.75
N ILE A 213 5.01 9.85 -21.60
CA ILE A 213 3.56 10.01 -21.51
C ILE A 213 3.16 11.45 -21.22
N PHE A 214 4.01 12.17 -20.47
CA PHE A 214 3.84 13.57 -20.12
C PHE A 214 5.19 14.25 -19.94
N TRP A 215 5.19 15.56 -20.02
CA TRP A 215 6.32 16.42 -19.73
C TRP A 215 5.91 17.39 -18.63
N VAL A 216 6.68 17.45 -17.53
CA VAL A 216 6.38 18.34 -16.41
C VAL A 216 7.44 19.43 -16.28
N GLN A 217 7.10 20.47 -15.50
CA GLN A 217 7.90 21.68 -15.42
C GLN A 217 9.11 21.51 -14.50
N ASP A 218 8.96 20.80 -13.39
CA ASP A 218 9.93 20.77 -12.28
C ASP A 218 10.35 19.31 -11.97
N GLN A 219 11.70 19.08 -11.99
CA GLN A 219 12.26 17.75 -11.73
C GLN A 219 12.16 17.32 -10.26
N VAL A 220 12.03 18.27 -9.32
CA VAL A 220 11.86 17.95 -7.90
C VAL A 220 10.41 17.50 -7.64
N GLU A 221 9.45 18.16 -8.31
CA GLU A 221 8.05 17.72 -8.27
C GLU A 221 7.91 16.32 -8.91
N ALA A 222 8.57 16.07 -10.05
CA ALA A 222 8.60 14.74 -10.66
C ALA A 222 9.20 13.69 -9.72
N PHE A 223 10.29 14.01 -9.02
CA PHE A 223 10.90 13.13 -8.03
C PHE A 223 9.96 12.84 -6.86
N PHE A 224 9.23 13.82 -6.35
CA PHE A 224 8.24 13.59 -5.30
C PHE A 224 7.04 12.80 -5.81
N LEU A 225 6.62 13.00 -7.05
CA LEU A 225 5.61 12.17 -7.70
C LEU A 225 6.02 10.69 -7.73
N GLU A 226 7.30 10.39 -8.00
CA GLU A 226 7.80 9.02 -7.97
C GLU A 226 7.76 8.41 -6.56
N ILE A 227 8.02 9.21 -5.51
CA ILE A 227 7.92 8.76 -4.12
C ILE A 227 6.46 8.44 -3.76
N GLN A 228 5.53 9.31 -4.17
CA GLN A 228 4.10 9.11 -3.90
C GLN A 228 3.47 8.01 -4.77
N GLY A 229 4.04 7.76 -5.95
CA GLY A 229 3.56 6.74 -6.89
C GLY A 229 2.29 7.14 -7.66
N SER A 230 1.64 8.24 -7.34
CA SER A 230 0.50 8.79 -8.09
C SER A 230 0.39 10.30 -7.93
N GLY A 231 -0.23 10.96 -8.89
CA GLY A 231 -0.42 12.40 -8.89
C GLY A 231 -1.40 12.88 -9.94
N VAL A 232 -1.58 14.18 -10.00
CA VAL A 232 -2.44 14.86 -10.98
C VAL A 232 -1.56 15.74 -11.86
N ILE A 233 -1.73 15.64 -13.17
CA ILE A 233 -1.12 16.54 -14.13
C ILE A 233 -2.18 17.57 -14.55
N GLU A 234 -1.90 18.84 -14.35
CA GLU A 234 -2.74 19.94 -14.79
C GLU A 234 -2.14 20.60 -16.02
N PHE A 235 -2.90 20.62 -17.10
CA PHE A 235 -2.51 21.21 -18.39
C PHE A 235 -2.74 22.73 -18.40
N GLU A 236 -2.21 23.40 -19.42
CA GLU A 236 -2.32 24.86 -19.57
C GLU A 236 -3.77 25.34 -19.75
N ASP A 237 -4.63 24.51 -20.33
CA ASP A 237 -6.07 24.78 -20.47
C ASP A 237 -6.88 24.56 -19.19
N GLY A 238 -6.21 24.20 -18.07
CA GLY A 238 -6.83 23.90 -16.78
C GLY A 238 -7.41 22.49 -16.68
N SER A 239 -7.41 21.71 -17.74
CA SER A 239 -7.82 20.32 -17.70
C SER A 239 -6.83 19.48 -16.87
N ARG A 240 -7.30 18.34 -16.33
CA ARG A 240 -6.49 17.48 -15.45
C ARG A 240 -6.59 16.03 -15.86
N THR A 241 -5.49 15.33 -15.68
CA THR A 241 -5.45 13.87 -15.74
C THR A 241 -4.71 13.30 -14.55
N GLN A 242 -4.98 12.06 -14.21
CA GLN A 242 -4.30 11.35 -13.12
C GLN A 242 -3.24 10.42 -13.69
N VAL A 243 -2.10 10.36 -13.01
CA VAL A 243 -1.05 9.37 -13.27
C VAL A 243 -0.87 8.48 -12.06
N GLY A 244 -0.56 7.21 -12.31
CA GLY A 244 -0.29 6.23 -11.27
C GLY A 244 0.92 5.38 -11.60
N TYR A 245 1.49 4.79 -10.57
CA TYR A 245 2.58 3.82 -10.66
C TYR A 245 2.24 2.72 -11.68
N ALA A 246 3.16 2.44 -12.57
CA ALA A 246 3.08 1.33 -13.51
C ALA A 246 4.17 0.28 -13.23
N ASN A 247 5.42 0.70 -13.09
CA ASN A 247 6.55 -0.16 -12.77
C ASN A 247 7.72 0.68 -12.20
N GLN A 248 8.83 0.03 -11.90
CA GLN A 248 10.08 0.67 -11.47
C GLN A 248 11.29 -0.09 -12.03
N ASN A 249 12.47 0.53 -11.95
CA ASN A 249 13.71 -0.05 -12.47
C ASN A 249 14.35 -1.15 -11.60
N GLY A 250 13.77 -1.50 -10.44
CA GLY A 250 14.28 -2.56 -9.54
C GLY A 250 15.39 -2.13 -8.59
N HIS A 251 15.94 -0.94 -8.72
CA HIS A 251 16.96 -0.44 -7.80
C HIS A 251 16.36 -0.03 -6.45
N PRO A 252 17.13 -0.20 -5.33
CA PRO A 252 16.66 0.19 -4.01
C PRO A 252 16.52 1.72 -3.91
N TYR A 253 15.45 2.15 -3.22
CA TYR A 253 15.22 3.56 -2.97
C TYR A 253 16.24 4.12 -1.96
N ARG A 254 16.78 5.31 -2.25
CA ARG A 254 17.59 6.10 -1.34
C ARG A 254 16.98 7.47 -1.13
N SER A 255 16.76 7.82 0.15
CA SER A 255 16.12 9.08 0.52
C SER A 255 17.02 10.29 0.22
N MET A 256 16.52 11.20 -0.63
CA MET A 256 17.17 12.50 -0.88
C MET A 256 17.35 13.32 0.41
N GLY A 257 16.35 13.29 1.31
CA GLY A 257 16.43 13.99 2.60
C GLY A 257 17.57 13.45 3.46
N ARG A 258 17.77 12.13 3.52
CA ARG A 258 18.90 11.50 4.24
C ARG A 258 20.23 11.89 3.60
N GLU A 259 20.30 11.91 2.28
CA GLU A 259 21.51 12.33 1.56
C GLU A 259 21.89 13.78 1.87
N LEU A 260 20.90 14.68 1.89
CA LEU A 260 21.10 16.09 2.26
C LEU A 260 21.59 16.26 3.71
N ILE A 261 21.10 15.43 4.64
CA ILE A 261 21.58 15.40 6.02
C ILE A 261 23.03 14.93 6.07
N ASN A 262 23.32 13.79 5.44
CA ASN A 262 24.65 13.18 5.46
C ASN A 262 25.72 14.09 4.88
N LYS A 263 25.37 14.94 3.90
CA LYS A 263 26.29 15.95 3.31
C LYS A 263 26.28 17.30 4.03
N GLY A 264 25.56 17.43 5.14
CA GLY A 264 25.50 18.66 5.93
C GLY A 264 24.72 19.80 5.26
N GLU A 265 23.97 19.52 4.21
CA GLU A 265 23.20 20.54 3.47
C GLU A 265 21.90 20.92 4.19
N LEU A 266 21.31 20.00 4.95
CA LEU A 266 20.15 20.24 5.82
C LEU A 266 20.31 19.54 7.16
N SER A 267 19.85 20.15 8.24
CA SER A 267 19.82 19.51 9.56
C SER A 267 18.61 18.57 9.68
N ARG A 268 18.78 17.47 10.45
CA ARG A 268 17.74 16.42 10.64
C ARG A 268 16.39 16.99 11.06
N HIS A 269 16.38 17.99 11.95
CA HIS A 269 15.15 18.59 12.49
C HIS A 269 14.45 19.55 11.50
N LYS A 270 15.11 19.93 10.41
CA LYS A 270 14.58 20.87 9.40
C LYS A 270 14.25 20.19 8.08
N VAL A 271 14.45 18.86 7.97
CA VAL A 271 14.13 18.14 6.73
C VAL A 271 12.63 17.98 6.59
N SER A 272 12.10 18.55 5.52
CA SER A 272 10.73 18.45 5.08
C SER A 272 10.70 18.57 3.56
N MET A 273 9.59 18.23 2.92
CA MET A 273 9.42 18.46 1.48
C MET A 273 9.66 19.94 1.11
N GLY A 274 9.13 20.86 1.91
CA GLY A 274 9.30 22.30 1.69
C GLY A 274 10.76 22.73 1.76
N SER A 275 11.52 22.24 2.74
CA SER A 275 12.96 22.58 2.87
C SER A 275 13.80 21.96 1.75
N ILE A 276 13.49 20.73 1.31
CA ILE A 276 14.14 20.10 0.15
C ILE A 276 13.88 20.91 -1.13
N LYS A 277 12.64 21.31 -1.38
CA LYS A 277 12.29 22.17 -2.52
C LYS A 277 13.00 23.52 -2.47
N ALA A 278 13.07 24.15 -1.29
CA ALA A 278 13.77 25.42 -1.09
C ALA A 278 15.29 25.26 -1.33
N TRP A 279 15.88 24.18 -0.83
CA TRP A 279 17.28 23.85 -1.07
C TRP A 279 17.55 23.65 -2.58
N ALA A 280 16.70 22.86 -3.26
CA ALA A 280 16.85 22.60 -4.69
C ALA A 280 16.81 23.87 -5.56
N LYS A 281 15.93 24.82 -5.24
CA LYS A 281 15.85 26.12 -5.92
C LYS A 281 17.18 26.92 -5.80
N LYS A 282 17.83 26.84 -4.64
CA LYS A 282 19.11 27.53 -4.36
C LYS A 282 20.31 26.80 -4.94
N ASN A 283 20.25 25.48 -5.13
CA ASN A 283 21.37 24.63 -5.46
C ASN A 283 21.22 23.91 -6.81
N LYS A 284 20.77 24.61 -7.84
CA LYS A 284 20.47 24.03 -9.17
C LYS A 284 21.63 23.21 -9.76
N LYS A 285 22.90 23.65 -9.54
CA LYS A 285 24.09 22.93 -10.02
C LYS A 285 24.31 21.58 -9.32
N LYS A 286 23.94 21.46 -8.04
CA LYS A 286 24.09 20.24 -7.24
C LYS A 286 22.89 19.31 -7.39
N LEU A 287 21.73 19.81 -7.83
CA LEU A 287 20.46 19.11 -7.78
C LEU A 287 20.50 17.76 -8.50
N LYS A 288 21.04 17.71 -9.71
CA LYS A 288 21.15 16.48 -10.48
C LYS A 288 21.88 15.36 -9.72
N ASN A 289 23.01 15.68 -9.10
CA ASN A 289 23.79 14.69 -8.32
C ASN A 289 23.01 14.18 -7.10
N PHE A 290 22.23 15.05 -6.45
CA PHE A 290 21.39 14.65 -5.33
C PHE A 290 20.21 13.78 -5.73
N LEU A 291 19.55 14.09 -6.84
CA LEU A 291 18.50 13.23 -7.38
C LEU A 291 19.06 11.87 -7.80
N ASN A 292 20.23 11.86 -8.46
CA ASN A 292 20.89 10.63 -8.93
C ASN A 292 21.48 9.78 -7.78
N ALA A 293 21.65 10.31 -6.57
CA ALA A 293 21.99 9.52 -5.39
C ALA A 293 20.92 8.45 -5.07
N ASN A 294 19.67 8.68 -5.48
CA ASN A 294 18.64 7.65 -5.50
C ASN A 294 18.68 6.91 -6.85
N PRO A 295 19.16 5.66 -6.92
CA PRO A 295 19.20 4.88 -8.18
C PRO A 295 17.84 4.40 -8.64
N SER A 296 16.83 4.40 -7.75
CA SER A 296 15.46 3.99 -8.07
C SER A 296 14.79 4.99 -9.01
N TYR A 297 14.06 4.48 -10.00
CA TYR A 297 13.26 5.25 -10.94
C TYR A 297 11.88 4.62 -11.12
N VAL A 298 10.83 5.43 -11.13
CA VAL A 298 9.44 4.98 -11.26
C VAL A 298 8.89 5.34 -12.63
N PHE A 299 8.24 4.38 -13.25
CA PHE A 299 7.51 4.53 -14.50
C PHE A 299 6.01 4.66 -14.22
N PHE A 300 5.33 5.46 -15.02
CA PHE A 300 3.94 5.83 -14.80
C PHE A 300 3.02 5.34 -15.91
N ARG A 301 1.74 5.37 -15.64
CA ARG A 301 0.67 5.24 -16.62
C ARG A 301 -0.39 6.31 -16.38
N GLU A 302 -1.04 6.74 -17.43
CA GLU A 302 -2.24 7.55 -17.31
C GLU A 302 -3.37 6.69 -16.74
N LEU A 303 -4.12 7.24 -15.80
CA LEU A 303 -5.24 6.54 -15.15
C LEU A 303 -6.56 6.91 -15.83
N PRO A 304 -7.59 6.05 -15.74
CA PRO A 304 -8.94 6.38 -16.19
C PRO A 304 -9.46 7.67 -15.56
N LYS A 305 -10.22 8.44 -16.33
CA LYS A 305 -10.86 9.66 -15.82
C LYS A 305 -11.91 9.35 -14.75
N GLY A 306 -12.10 10.28 -13.81
CA GLY A 306 -13.17 10.20 -12.81
C GLY A 306 -12.91 9.26 -11.64
N LEU A 307 -11.67 8.82 -11.42
CA LEU A 307 -11.33 8.06 -10.21
C LEU A 307 -11.49 8.95 -8.96
N PRO A 308 -12.13 8.44 -7.90
CA PRO A 308 -12.38 9.22 -6.67
C PRO A 308 -11.12 9.44 -5.81
N GLY A 309 -9.99 8.83 -6.17
CA GLY A 309 -8.74 8.94 -5.43
C GLY A 309 -7.61 8.14 -6.08
N PRO A 310 -6.41 8.17 -5.49
CA PRO A 310 -5.27 7.42 -5.98
C PRO A 310 -5.51 5.91 -5.87
N ILE A 311 -4.84 5.15 -6.73
CA ILE A 311 -4.95 3.69 -6.74
C ILE A 311 -4.07 3.09 -5.63
N GLY A 312 -4.69 2.33 -4.74
CA GLY A 312 -4.00 1.57 -3.69
C GLY A 312 -3.41 0.24 -4.18
N ALA A 313 -2.76 -0.49 -3.27
CA ALA A 313 -2.06 -1.75 -3.57
C ALA A 313 -2.98 -2.89 -4.11
N MET A 314 -4.28 -2.81 -3.88
CA MET A 314 -5.26 -3.74 -4.44
C MET A 314 -5.70 -3.39 -5.87
N GLY A 315 -5.14 -2.35 -6.48
CA GLY A 315 -5.58 -1.86 -7.78
C GLY A 315 -6.88 -1.06 -7.76
N LEU A 316 -7.35 -0.67 -6.59
CA LEU A 316 -8.61 0.05 -6.37
C LEU A 316 -8.35 1.47 -5.87
N PRO A 317 -9.23 2.44 -6.21
CA PRO A 317 -9.14 3.78 -5.63
C PRO A 317 -9.33 3.75 -4.11
N ILE A 318 -8.45 4.44 -3.40
CA ILE A 318 -8.60 4.66 -1.96
C ILE A 318 -9.50 5.87 -1.70
N SER A 319 -10.16 5.88 -0.54
CA SER A 319 -11.03 6.96 -0.10
C SER A 319 -10.31 7.86 0.90
N ALA A 320 -10.38 9.16 0.69
CA ALA A 320 -9.86 10.14 1.65
C ALA A 320 -10.48 9.90 3.04
N GLU A 321 -9.66 9.99 4.09
CA GLU A 321 -10.04 9.83 5.50
C GLU A 321 -10.63 8.45 5.89
N ARG A 322 -10.79 7.53 4.93
CA ARG A 322 -11.44 6.21 5.14
C ARG A 322 -10.61 5.03 4.64
N SER A 323 -9.45 5.29 4.07
CA SER A 323 -8.50 4.24 3.67
C SER A 323 -7.13 4.52 4.25
N VAL A 324 -6.47 3.46 4.68
CA VAL A 324 -5.11 3.50 5.24
C VAL A 324 -4.24 2.50 4.47
N ALA A 325 -2.99 2.90 4.18
CA ALA A 325 -1.98 1.99 3.68
C ALA A 325 -1.20 1.42 4.88
N VAL A 326 -1.06 0.11 4.93
CA VAL A 326 -0.32 -0.59 5.99
C VAL A 326 0.79 -1.42 5.37
N ASP A 327 1.90 -1.57 6.07
CA ASP A 327 2.95 -2.52 5.72
C ASP A 327 2.44 -3.96 5.90
N ARG A 328 3.00 -4.87 5.08
CA ARG A 328 2.62 -6.29 5.05
C ARG A 328 3.52 -7.12 5.94
#